data_43026da0812de6538eb6e3011a31a0a1
#
_entry.id   43026da0812de6538eb6e3011a31a0a1
#
_cell.length_a   1.000
_cell.length_b   1.000
_cell.length_c   1.000
_cell.angle_alpha   90.00
_cell.angle_beta   90.00
_cell.angle_gamma   90.00
#
_symmetry.space_group_name_H-M   'P 1'
#
loop_
_entity.id
_entity.type
_entity.pdbx_description
1 polymer ?
#
loop_
_entity_poly.entity_id
_entity_poly.type
_entity_poly.pdbx_seq_one_letter_code
_entity_poly.pdbx_strand_id
1 'polypeptide(L)'
;IDSMLKDPVKIAKSCNSSYHPHIPLPRNLFGKERLNSKGLDLKDPVTLAKLSLEMEQSISETIIVEPLIYTDKQKLNELKKITVTNPADRSEVIGYYHEVDAEAVAIAIDSAYQCREAWANVDVADRANMLHEVADKLEAATPLFMNLAIKEAGKLWQDAVDEVREAVDFLRYYAVRAVEDLGVTTLPGPTGELNQLEYHGRGVVFCISPWNFPLAIFCGQIAAALVAGNTVLAKPSSQTVLTATKFVELLYDAGVPQNVMQLIPGSTDVAGEKVVADTRVDAVMLTGSNATAKAIYMKLAARDGAIVPLIAETGGMNTMIVDSTALTEQVVQDIVDSAFQSAGQRCSALRVVFIQDEVADKTITMLQGAMMELVVGDPALLQTD
;
A
#
# COMPACT_ATOMS: atom_id res chain seq x y z
N ILE A 1 -8.48 -28.41 35.23
CA ILE A 1 -9.51 -27.55 35.84
C ILE A 1 -8.86 -26.56 36.77
N ASP A 2 -7.96 -26.97 37.70
CA ASP A 2 -7.30 -26.08 38.67
C ASP A 2 -6.48 -24.94 38.03
N SER A 3 -5.95 -25.15 36.83
CA SER A 3 -5.27 -24.09 36.08
C SER A 3 -6.23 -23.06 35.49
N MET A 4 -7.45 -23.44 35.21
CA MET A 4 -8.50 -22.55 34.65
C MET A 4 -9.21 -21.74 35.74
N LEU A 5 -9.15 -22.20 37.00
CA LEU A 5 -9.75 -21.54 38.15
C LEU A 5 -8.80 -20.58 38.88
N LYS A 6 -7.57 -20.44 38.40
CA LYS A 6 -6.63 -19.48 38.98
C LYS A 6 -7.06 -18.05 38.72
N ASP A 7 -6.92 -17.20 39.72
CA ASP A 7 -7.16 -15.77 39.65
C ASP A 7 -6.26 -15.15 38.55
N PRO A 8 -6.82 -14.58 37.47
CA PRO A 8 -6.06 -14.03 36.36
C PRO A 8 -5.12 -12.89 36.80
N VAL A 9 -5.49 -12.11 37.81
CA VAL A 9 -4.65 -11.03 38.35
C VAL A 9 -3.42 -11.60 39.05
N LYS A 10 -3.56 -12.72 39.79
CA LYS A 10 -2.41 -13.40 40.40
C LYS A 10 -1.50 -14.02 39.35
N ILE A 11 -2.06 -14.58 38.28
CA ILE A 11 -1.27 -15.11 37.15
C ILE A 11 -0.50 -13.95 36.50
N ALA A 12 -1.15 -12.86 36.14
CA ALA A 12 -0.52 -11.68 35.51
C ALA A 12 0.61 -11.10 36.41
N LYS A 13 0.40 -11.03 37.73
CA LYS A 13 1.43 -10.58 38.68
C LYS A 13 2.59 -11.57 38.85
N SER A 14 2.36 -12.85 38.63
CA SER A 14 3.41 -13.88 38.70
C SER A 14 4.21 -14.02 37.40
N CYS A 15 3.68 -13.54 36.29
CA CYS A 15 4.38 -13.43 35.02
C CYS A 15 5.16 -12.10 35.01
N ASN A 16 6.43 -12.12 34.59
CA ASN A 16 7.22 -10.88 34.40
C ASN A 16 6.75 -10.04 33.22
N SER A 17 5.60 -10.35 32.67
CA SER A 17 5.00 -9.70 31.51
C SER A 17 3.48 -9.73 31.64
N SER A 18 2.81 -8.65 31.24
CA SER A 18 1.34 -8.58 31.09
C SER A 18 0.81 -9.35 29.87
N TYR A 19 1.70 -9.88 29.05
CA TYR A 19 1.35 -10.61 27.82
C TYR A 19 1.28 -12.11 28.06
N HIS A 20 0.39 -12.78 27.32
CA HIS A 20 0.28 -14.23 27.36
C HIS A 20 1.57 -14.88 26.84
N PRO A 21 2.19 -15.84 27.58
CA PRO A 21 3.52 -16.38 27.24
C PRO A 21 3.59 -17.16 25.91
N HIS A 22 2.44 -17.65 25.42
CA HIS A 22 2.35 -18.47 24.20
C HIS A 22 1.66 -17.75 23.03
N ILE A 23 1.25 -16.49 23.21
CA ILE A 23 0.66 -15.68 22.14
C ILE A 23 1.67 -14.58 21.81
N PRO A 24 2.28 -14.59 20.61
CA PRO A 24 3.22 -13.56 20.23
C PRO A 24 2.50 -12.21 20.09
N LEU A 25 3.23 -11.13 20.36
CA LEU A 25 2.77 -9.79 19.99
C LEU A 25 2.70 -9.68 18.48
N PRO A 26 1.83 -8.80 17.91
CA PRO A 26 1.72 -8.59 16.47
C PRO A 26 3.09 -8.43 15.77
N ARG A 27 3.99 -7.65 16.35
CA ARG A 27 5.35 -7.46 15.84
C ARG A 27 6.14 -8.75 15.68
N ASN A 28 5.90 -9.76 16.51
CA ASN A 28 6.67 -11.00 16.59
C ASN A 28 5.94 -12.21 15.98
N LEU A 29 4.88 -11.96 15.21
CA LEU A 29 4.03 -13.02 14.66
C LEU A 29 4.81 -14.05 13.83
N PHE A 30 5.81 -13.60 13.07
CA PHE A 30 6.67 -14.46 12.23
C PHE A 30 8.00 -14.83 12.90
N GLY A 31 8.10 -14.66 14.22
CA GLY A 31 9.28 -15.05 14.99
C GLY A 31 10.54 -14.29 14.57
N LYS A 32 11.60 -15.03 14.21
CA LYS A 32 12.89 -14.46 13.79
C LYS A 32 13.01 -14.20 12.29
N GLU A 33 12.09 -14.75 11.50
CA GLU A 33 12.15 -14.66 10.04
C GLU A 33 11.89 -13.23 9.56
N ARG A 34 10.88 -12.58 10.14
CA ARG A 34 10.47 -11.25 9.76
C ARG A 34 9.76 -10.53 10.91
N LEU A 35 10.08 -9.27 11.12
CA LEU A 35 9.26 -8.41 11.97
C LEU A 35 7.96 -8.05 11.25
N ASN A 36 6.84 -8.15 11.96
CA ASN A 36 5.54 -7.66 11.50
C ASN A 36 5.29 -6.23 12.02
N SER A 37 4.32 -5.52 11.47
CA SER A 37 3.87 -4.21 11.97
C SER A 37 3.32 -4.32 13.40
N LYS A 38 3.48 -3.26 14.21
CA LYS A 38 3.12 -3.30 15.64
C LYS A 38 1.63 -3.34 15.89
N GLY A 39 0.81 -2.81 15.04
CA GLY A 39 -0.60 -2.62 15.31
C GLY A 39 -0.88 -1.59 16.42
N LEU A 40 -2.10 -1.08 16.40
CA LEU A 40 -2.62 -0.14 17.41
C LEU A 40 -3.96 -0.64 17.89
N ASP A 41 -4.19 -0.60 19.21
CA ASP A 41 -5.49 -0.91 19.81
C ASP A 41 -6.27 0.39 20.00
N LEU A 42 -7.20 0.69 19.08
CA LEU A 42 -8.05 1.87 19.15
C LEU A 42 -9.11 1.79 20.28
N LYS A 43 -9.27 0.62 20.91
CA LYS A 43 -10.16 0.44 22.07
C LYS A 43 -9.47 0.81 23.39
N ASP A 44 -8.14 0.92 23.42
CA ASP A 44 -7.42 1.43 24.59
C ASP A 44 -7.49 2.96 24.62
N PRO A 45 -8.17 3.57 25.65
CA PRO A 45 -8.36 5.01 25.71
C PRO A 45 -7.05 5.79 25.84
N VAL A 46 -5.99 5.19 26.40
CA VAL A 46 -4.68 5.85 26.55
C VAL A 46 -3.99 5.92 25.18
N THR A 47 -3.97 4.82 24.46
CA THR A 47 -3.44 4.76 23.08
C THR A 47 -4.20 5.71 22.16
N LEU A 48 -5.53 5.70 22.25
CA LEU A 48 -6.38 6.55 21.42
C LEU A 48 -6.16 8.04 21.68
N ALA A 49 -6.13 8.47 22.95
CA ALA A 49 -5.91 9.87 23.31
C ALA A 49 -4.54 10.39 22.83
N LYS A 50 -3.50 9.56 22.98
CA LYS A 50 -2.16 9.88 22.48
C LYS A 50 -2.14 10.00 20.96
N LEU A 51 -2.71 9.02 20.27
CA LEU A 51 -2.75 8.98 18.80
C LEU A 51 -3.52 10.18 18.24
N SER A 52 -4.67 10.53 18.82
CA SER A 52 -5.47 11.71 18.43
C SER A 52 -4.64 12.99 18.49
N LEU A 53 -3.93 13.21 19.59
CA LEU A 53 -3.07 14.38 19.75
C LEU A 53 -1.92 14.41 18.73
N GLU A 54 -1.27 13.28 18.51
CA GLU A 54 -0.17 13.15 17.53
C GLU A 54 -0.67 13.38 16.09
N MET A 55 -1.89 12.93 15.76
CA MET A 55 -2.51 13.17 14.46
C MET A 55 -2.84 14.66 14.27
N GLU A 56 -3.42 15.33 15.25
CA GLU A 56 -3.70 16.77 15.19
C GLU A 56 -2.43 17.59 14.96
N GLN A 57 -1.31 17.18 15.54
CA GLN A 57 -0.02 17.85 15.40
C GLN A 57 0.72 17.50 14.09
N SER A 58 0.37 16.40 13.44
CA SER A 58 1.08 15.88 12.28
C SER A 58 0.94 16.72 11.02
N ILE A 59 -0.18 17.43 10.85
CA ILE A 59 -0.45 18.34 9.72
C ILE A 59 -0.91 19.67 10.32
N SER A 60 0.04 20.56 10.54
CA SER A 60 -0.20 21.92 11.09
C SER A 60 -0.42 22.97 10.01
N GLU A 61 0.01 22.72 8.78
CA GLU A 61 -0.06 23.65 7.66
C GLU A 61 -0.55 22.96 6.39
N THR A 62 -1.03 23.78 5.44
CA THR A 62 -1.42 23.29 4.11
C THR A 62 -0.23 22.65 3.38
N ILE A 63 -0.35 21.40 2.99
CA ILE A 63 0.71 20.65 2.32
C ILE A 63 0.83 21.12 0.86
N ILE A 64 2.01 21.50 0.44
CA ILE A 64 2.32 21.80 -0.96
C ILE A 64 3.41 20.83 -1.43
N VAL A 65 3.12 20.06 -2.46
CA VAL A 65 4.06 19.06 -2.99
C VAL A 65 4.39 19.31 -4.45
N GLU A 66 5.65 19.13 -4.76
CA GLU A 66 6.19 19.17 -6.12
C GLU A 66 6.40 17.76 -6.66
N PRO A 67 6.43 17.55 -7.98
CA PRO A 67 6.86 16.29 -8.56
C PRO A 67 8.28 15.94 -8.10
N LEU A 68 8.49 14.71 -7.69
CA LEU A 68 9.81 14.26 -7.24
C LEU A 68 10.54 13.60 -8.41
N ILE A 69 11.03 14.46 -9.32
CA ILE A 69 11.77 14.07 -10.52
C ILE A 69 13.23 14.52 -10.37
N TYR A 70 14.15 13.63 -10.72
CA TYR A 70 15.59 13.95 -10.72
C TYR A 70 15.95 14.84 -11.90
N THR A 71 15.90 16.13 -11.68
CA THR A 71 16.26 17.15 -12.67
C THR A 71 16.64 18.47 -12.00
N ASP A 72 17.16 19.41 -12.78
CA ASP A 72 17.27 20.81 -12.34
C ASP A 72 15.85 21.37 -12.12
N LYS A 73 15.59 21.86 -10.90
CA LYS A 73 14.28 22.40 -10.52
C LYS A 73 13.78 23.53 -11.43
N GLN A 74 14.68 24.23 -12.10
CA GLN A 74 14.31 25.28 -13.06
C GLN A 74 13.55 24.75 -14.28
N LYS A 75 13.71 23.46 -14.60
CA LYS A 75 12.98 22.80 -15.70
C LYS A 75 11.55 22.37 -15.34
N LEU A 76 11.18 22.44 -14.08
CA LEU A 76 9.83 22.13 -13.59
C LEU A 76 9.01 23.41 -13.28
N ASN A 77 9.45 24.57 -13.80
CA ASN A 77 8.75 25.83 -13.64
C ASN A 77 7.44 25.83 -14.48
N GLU A 78 6.38 26.41 -13.89
CA GLU A 78 5.06 26.60 -14.53
C GLU A 78 4.16 25.34 -14.63
N LEU A 79 4.44 24.30 -13.85
CA LEU A 79 3.53 23.16 -13.77
C LEU A 79 2.18 23.56 -13.19
N LYS A 80 1.13 22.90 -13.67
CA LYS A 80 -0.24 23.18 -13.26
C LYS A 80 -0.47 22.78 -11.81
N LYS A 81 -0.83 23.75 -10.97
CA LYS A 81 -1.19 23.54 -9.57
C LYS A 81 -2.60 22.96 -9.46
N ILE A 82 -2.75 21.86 -8.74
CA ILE A 82 -4.00 21.15 -8.48
C ILE A 82 -4.32 21.21 -6.99
N THR A 83 -5.57 21.51 -6.67
CA THR A 83 -6.08 21.53 -5.29
C THR A 83 -6.50 20.14 -4.87
N VAL A 84 -6.09 19.72 -3.66
CA VAL A 84 -6.55 18.49 -3.01
C VAL A 84 -7.52 18.86 -1.89
N THR A 85 -8.71 18.30 -1.93
CA THR A 85 -9.79 18.57 -0.95
C THR A 85 -10.18 17.29 -0.23
N ASN A 86 -10.67 17.45 1.00
CA ASN A 86 -11.24 16.34 1.77
C ASN A 86 -12.51 15.81 1.07
N PRO A 87 -12.61 14.50 0.77
CA PRO A 87 -13.80 13.93 0.15
C PRO A 87 -15.04 14.00 1.03
N ALA A 88 -14.90 14.05 2.36
CA ALA A 88 -16.01 14.20 3.30
C ALA A 88 -16.51 15.66 3.43
N ASP A 89 -15.59 16.63 3.27
CA ASP A 89 -15.90 18.07 3.21
C ASP A 89 -15.10 18.75 2.10
N ARG A 90 -15.67 18.90 0.94
CA ARG A 90 -15.01 19.49 -0.24
C ARG A 90 -14.65 20.97 -0.09
N SER A 91 -15.12 21.64 0.96
CA SER A 91 -14.70 23.00 1.30
C SER A 91 -13.35 23.03 2.04
N GLU A 92 -12.94 21.92 2.67
CA GLU A 92 -11.65 21.77 3.31
C GLU A 92 -10.57 21.48 2.25
N VAL A 93 -9.64 22.41 2.07
CA VAL A 93 -8.44 22.25 1.26
C VAL A 93 -7.34 21.64 2.14
N ILE A 94 -6.91 20.42 1.81
CA ILE A 94 -5.84 19.70 2.53
C ILE A 94 -4.48 20.15 2.04
N GLY A 95 -4.35 20.35 0.72
CA GLY A 95 -3.08 20.69 0.11
C GLY A 95 -3.17 20.95 -1.39
N TYR A 96 -1.99 21.03 -1.98
CA TYR A 96 -1.83 21.25 -3.41
C TYR A 96 -0.69 20.38 -3.93
N TYR A 97 -0.81 19.94 -5.19
CA TYR A 97 0.31 19.35 -5.92
C TYR A 97 0.47 19.98 -7.30
N HIS A 98 1.66 19.85 -7.88
CA HIS A 98 1.90 20.26 -9.26
C HIS A 98 1.87 19.04 -10.19
N GLU A 99 1.04 19.13 -11.24
CA GLU A 99 0.85 18.06 -12.21
C GLU A 99 1.98 18.07 -13.23
N VAL A 100 2.60 16.90 -13.48
CA VAL A 100 3.66 16.78 -14.49
C VAL A 100 3.10 17.02 -15.89
N ASP A 101 3.89 17.67 -16.72
CA ASP A 101 3.67 17.79 -18.15
C ASP A 101 4.46 16.73 -18.95
N ALA A 102 4.35 16.83 -20.26
CA ALA A 102 4.99 15.89 -21.16
C ALA A 102 6.52 15.96 -21.17
N GLU A 103 7.08 17.11 -20.88
CA GLU A 103 8.54 17.31 -20.80
C GLU A 103 9.08 16.73 -19.50
N ALA A 104 8.42 16.99 -18.37
CA ALA A 104 8.75 16.41 -17.07
C ALA A 104 8.71 14.87 -17.11
N VAL A 105 7.71 14.29 -17.76
CA VAL A 105 7.63 12.83 -17.95
C VAL A 105 8.82 12.30 -18.78
N ALA A 106 9.19 12.97 -19.86
CA ALA A 106 10.32 12.54 -20.69
C ALA A 106 11.65 12.60 -19.91
N ILE A 107 11.85 13.63 -19.10
CA ILE A 107 13.02 13.78 -18.23
C ILE A 107 13.06 12.64 -17.19
N ALA A 108 11.92 12.32 -16.56
CA ALA A 108 11.82 11.23 -15.58
C ALA A 108 12.18 9.88 -16.20
N ILE A 109 11.66 9.57 -17.39
CA ILE A 109 11.99 8.33 -18.10
C ILE A 109 13.49 8.26 -18.43
N ASP A 110 14.06 9.34 -18.98
CA ASP A 110 15.48 9.38 -19.34
C ASP A 110 16.38 9.16 -18.13
N SER A 111 16.12 9.87 -17.05
CA SER A 111 16.87 9.75 -15.79
C SER A 111 16.79 8.32 -15.20
N ALA A 112 15.60 7.73 -15.14
CA ALA A 112 15.40 6.36 -14.64
C ALA A 112 16.09 5.31 -15.52
N TYR A 113 16.06 5.51 -16.84
CA TYR A 113 16.72 4.61 -17.79
C TYR A 113 18.24 4.65 -17.68
N GLN A 114 18.82 5.82 -17.51
CA GLN A 114 20.27 5.98 -17.40
C GLN A 114 20.85 5.35 -16.13
N CYS A 115 20.15 5.36 -15.01
CA CYS A 115 20.68 4.81 -13.75
C CYS A 115 20.32 3.34 -13.50
N ARG A 116 19.51 2.69 -14.35
CA ARG A 116 18.98 1.35 -14.13
C ARG A 116 20.06 0.27 -13.90
N GLU A 117 21.16 0.31 -14.65
CA GLU A 117 22.24 -0.66 -14.51
C GLU A 117 23.02 -0.45 -13.20
N ALA A 118 23.28 0.79 -12.83
CA ALA A 118 23.95 1.09 -11.58
C ALA A 118 23.12 0.62 -10.38
N TRP A 119 21.79 0.80 -10.41
CA TRP A 119 20.90 0.33 -9.35
C TRP A 119 20.77 -1.20 -9.33
N ALA A 120 20.67 -1.85 -10.50
CA ALA A 120 20.62 -3.31 -10.59
C ALA A 120 21.86 -3.98 -10.00
N ASN A 121 23.02 -3.31 -10.03
CA ASN A 121 24.28 -3.80 -9.48
C ASN A 121 24.49 -3.47 -7.99
N VAL A 122 23.58 -2.76 -7.34
CA VAL A 122 23.59 -2.62 -5.88
C VAL A 122 23.26 -3.98 -5.26
N ASP A 123 23.98 -4.37 -4.21
CA ASP A 123 23.74 -5.64 -3.53
C ASP A 123 22.27 -5.74 -3.05
N VAL A 124 21.67 -6.92 -3.19
CA VAL A 124 20.27 -7.14 -2.79
C VAL A 124 20.05 -6.92 -1.30
N ALA A 125 21.05 -7.23 -0.45
CA ALA A 125 20.98 -6.99 0.98
C ALA A 125 20.99 -5.48 1.30
N ASP A 126 21.73 -4.68 0.54
CA ASP A 126 21.74 -3.21 0.74
C ASP A 126 20.38 -2.61 0.33
N ARG A 127 19.80 -3.06 -0.79
CA ARG A 127 18.44 -2.65 -1.20
C ARG A 127 17.40 -3.08 -0.16
N ALA A 128 17.51 -4.29 0.38
CA ALA A 128 16.63 -4.79 1.44
C ALA A 128 16.76 -3.97 2.74
N ASN A 129 17.97 -3.60 3.12
CA ASN A 129 18.22 -2.77 4.30
C ASN A 129 17.56 -1.39 4.18
N MET A 130 17.60 -0.76 3.00
CA MET A 130 16.88 0.48 2.75
C MET A 130 15.37 0.32 2.98
N LEU A 131 14.75 -0.79 2.50
CA LEU A 131 13.33 -1.05 2.74
C LEU A 131 13.01 -1.28 4.23
N HIS A 132 13.89 -1.94 4.98
CA HIS A 132 13.72 -2.08 6.43
C HIS A 132 13.75 -0.72 7.14
N GLU A 133 14.65 0.17 6.74
CA GLU A 133 14.72 1.53 7.28
C GLU A 133 13.46 2.34 6.94
N VAL A 134 12.96 2.25 5.70
CA VAL A 134 11.69 2.87 5.31
C VAL A 134 10.53 2.33 6.16
N ALA A 135 10.48 1.01 6.41
CA ALA A 135 9.44 0.40 7.23
C ALA A 135 9.45 0.96 8.67
N ASP A 136 10.63 1.13 9.26
CA ASP A 136 10.76 1.67 10.62
C ASP A 136 10.39 3.16 10.67
N LYS A 137 10.78 3.96 9.67
CA LYS A 137 10.40 5.38 9.54
C LYS A 137 8.89 5.54 9.31
N LEU A 138 8.29 4.70 8.46
CA LEU A 138 6.85 4.70 8.19
C LEU A 138 6.06 4.33 9.46
N GLU A 139 6.49 3.30 10.18
CA GLU A 139 5.85 2.90 11.45
C GLU A 139 5.95 4.00 12.52
N ALA A 140 7.06 4.74 12.55
CA ALA A 140 7.22 5.90 13.42
C ALA A 140 6.33 7.09 13.01
N ALA A 141 6.07 7.25 11.71
CA ALA A 141 5.22 8.31 11.15
C ALA A 141 3.73 7.91 11.04
N THR A 142 3.30 6.84 11.72
CA THR A 142 1.92 6.34 11.70
C THR A 142 0.86 7.46 11.87
N PRO A 143 0.98 8.41 12.82
CA PRO A 143 -0.03 9.46 12.98
C PRO A 143 -0.19 10.34 11.74
N LEU A 144 0.90 10.69 11.06
CA LEU A 144 0.87 11.47 9.83
C LEU A 144 0.15 10.73 8.71
N PHE A 145 0.50 9.47 8.47
CA PHE A 145 -0.09 8.69 7.37
C PHE A 145 -1.53 8.31 7.64
N MET A 146 -1.92 8.08 8.89
CA MET A 146 -3.33 7.91 9.25
C MET A 146 -4.13 9.18 8.98
N ASN A 147 -3.61 10.35 9.39
CA ASN A 147 -4.28 11.63 9.15
C ASN A 147 -4.44 11.91 7.65
N LEU A 148 -3.40 11.65 6.85
CA LEU A 148 -3.48 11.75 5.40
C LEU A 148 -4.50 10.78 4.80
N ALA A 149 -4.51 9.50 5.20
CA ALA A 149 -5.45 8.52 4.72
C ALA A 149 -6.91 8.90 5.02
N ILE A 150 -7.18 9.45 6.20
CA ILE A 150 -8.50 9.94 6.59
C ILE A 150 -8.90 11.16 5.76
N LYS A 151 -8.03 12.18 5.70
CA LYS A 151 -8.35 13.45 5.06
C LYS A 151 -8.32 13.40 3.53
N GLU A 152 -7.39 12.66 2.93
CA GLU A 152 -7.21 12.62 1.47
C GLU A 152 -8.02 11.51 0.82
N ALA A 153 -8.17 10.35 1.48
CA ALA A 153 -8.85 9.18 0.93
C ALA A 153 -10.17 8.82 1.63
N GLY A 154 -10.57 9.54 2.69
CA GLY A 154 -11.80 9.27 3.40
C GLY A 154 -11.79 7.95 4.16
N LYS A 155 -10.64 7.50 4.64
CA LYS A 155 -10.48 6.26 5.41
C LYS A 155 -10.97 6.45 6.84
N LEU A 156 -11.61 5.42 7.40
CA LEU A 156 -11.88 5.37 8.83
C LEU A 156 -10.60 5.19 9.64
N TRP A 157 -10.66 5.44 10.94
CA TRP A 157 -9.50 5.27 11.82
C TRP A 157 -8.89 3.86 11.74
N GLN A 158 -9.74 2.82 11.79
CA GLN A 158 -9.26 1.44 11.69
C GLN A 158 -8.67 1.14 10.31
N ASP A 159 -9.32 1.59 9.24
CA ASP A 159 -8.81 1.42 7.87
C ASP A 159 -7.46 2.13 7.70
N ALA A 160 -7.27 3.30 8.32
CA ALA A 160 -6.02 4.03 8.27
C ALA A 160 -4.89 3.33 9.04
N VAL A 161 -5.20 2.69 10.19
CA VAL A 161 -4.25 1.81 10.89
C VAL A 161 -3.83 0.65 10.00
N ASP A 162 -4.82 -0.01 9.36
CA ASP A 162 -4.57 -1.18 8.52
C ASP A 162 -3.75 -0.81 7.27
N GLU A 163 -4.00 0.36 6.67
CA GLU A 163 -3.23 0.92 5.56
C GLU A 163 -1.74 1.08 5.90
N VAL A 164 -1.44 1.69 7.05
CA VAL A 164 -0.04 1.86 7.50
C VAL A 164 0.61 0.52 7.81
N ARG A 165 -0.12 -0.38 8.50
CA ARG A 165 0.38 -1.72 8.85
C ARG A 165 0.70 -2.54 7.61
N GLU A 166 -0.20 -2.56 6.62
CA GLU A 166 -0.01 -3.29 5.37
C GLU A 166 1.21 -2.76 4.60
N ALA A 167 1.39 -1.43 4.51
CA ALA A 167 2.55 -0.83 3.88
C ALA A 167 3.86 -1.22 4.57
N VAL A 168 3.92 -1.17 5.91
CA VAL A 168 5.08 -1.60 6.71
C VAL A 168 5.37 -3.08 6.46
N ASP A 169 4.33 -3.91 6.42
CA ASP A 169 4.47 -5.35 6.21
C ASP A 169 4.91 -5.70 4.78
N PHE A 170 4.48 -4.96 3.76
CA PHE A 170 5.00 -5.08 2.39
C PHE A 170 6.50 -4.78 2.32
N LEU A 171 6.95 -3.67 2.92
CA LEU A 171 8.36 -3.29 2.94
C LEU A 171 9.23 -4.41 3.56
N ARG A 172 8.83 -4.90 4.72
CA ARG A 172 9.57 -5.97 5.44
C ARG A 172 9.47 -7.31 4.72
N TYR A 173 8.32 -7.63 4.14
CA TYR A 173 8.12 -8.86 3.36
C TYR A 173 9.02 -8.90 2.13
N TYR A 174 8.96 -7.87 1.30
CA TYR A 174 9.76 -7.83 0.07
C TYR A 174 11.27 -7.74 0.36
N ALA A 175 11.67 -7.07 1.44
CA ALA A 175 13.07 -7.05 1.86
C ALA A 175 13.60 -8.46 2.17
N VAL A 176 12.87 -9.24 2.98
CA VAL A 176 13.25 -10.61 3.33
C VAL A 176 13.21 -11.52 2.09
N ARG A 177 12.11 -11.47 1.33
CA ARG A 177 11.96 -12.32 0.14
C ARG A 177 13.03 -12.05 -0.92
N ALA A 178 13.41 -10.79 -1.11
CA ALA A 178 14.44 -10.46 -2.09
C ALA A 178 15.79 -11.09 -1.74
N VAL A 179 16.20 -11.04 -0.48
CA VAL A 179 17.46 -11.66 -0.03
C VAL A 179 17.41 -13.18 -0.18
N GLU A 180 16.26 -13.79 0.12
CA GLU A 180 16.09 -15.25 0.01
C GLU A 180 16.00 -15.73 -1.44
N ASP A 181 15.24 -15.03 -2.29
CA ASP A 181 14.87 -15.52 -3.62
C ASP A 181 15.78 -15.02 -4.75
N LEU A 182 16.43 -13.86 -4.58
CA LEU A 182 17.24 -13.24 -5.64
C LEU A 182 18.75 -13.42 -5.43
N GLY A 183 19.16 -14.13 -4.39
CA GLY A 183 20.55 -14.52 -4.17
C GLY A 183 21.05 -15.48 -5.24
N VAL A 184 22.37 -15.48 -5.47
CA VAL A 184 23.01 -16.40 -6.40
C VAL A 184 22.80 -17.85 -5.95
N THR A 185 22.23 -18.68 -6.82
CA THR A 185 22.00 -20.10 -6.55
C THR A 185 22.96 -20.94 -7.37
N THR A 186 23.81 -21.74 -6.69
CA THR A 186 24.66 -22.72 -7.39
C THR A 186 23.83 -23.94 -7.80
N LEU A 187 23.87 -24.26 -9.08
CA LEU A 187 23.16 -25.39 -9.67
C LEU A 187 24.09 -26.60 -9.85
N PRO A 188 23.56 -27.83 -9.84
CA PRO A 188 24.32 -29.01 -10.20
C PRO A 188 24.90 -28.90 -11.61
N GLY A 189 26.15 -29.38 -11.79
CA GLY A 189 26.81 -29.39 -13.10
C GLY A 189 27.85 -30.51 -13.20
N PRO A 190 28.40 -30.74 -14.37
CA PRO A 190 29.50 -31.68 -14.57
C PRO A 190 30.75 -31.26 -13.81
N THR A 191 31.65 -32.24 -13.58
CA THR A 191 32.93 -31.97 -12.92
C THR A 191 33.74 -30.93 -13.68
N GLY A 192 34.17 -29.87 -13.00
CA GLY A 192 34.96 -28.77 -13.57
C GLY A 192 34.15 -27.57 -14.05
N GLU A 193 32.80 -27.59 -13.89
CA GLU A 193 31.91 -26.47 -14.19
C GLU A 193 31.38 -25.85 -12.91
N LEU A 194 31.20 -24.54 -12.92
CA LEU A 194 30.43 -23.79 -11.93
C LEU A 194 29.18 -23.21 -12.59
N ASN A 195 28.03 -23.79 -12.28
CA ASN A 195 26.74 -23.33 -12.84
C ASN A 195 26.02 -22.51 -11.79
N GLN A 196 25.64 -21.28 -12.16
CA GLN A 196 24.97 -20.33 -11.25
C GLN A 196 23.73 -19.75 -11.92
N LEU A 197 22.68 -19.61 -11.11
CA LEU A 197 21.47 -18.87 -11.48
C LEU A 197 21.49 -17.54 -10.74
N GLU A 198 21.37 -16.46 -11.47
CA GLU A 198 21.31 -15.10 -10.96
C GLU A 198 20.06 -14.38 -11.48
N TYR A 199 19.53 -13.48 -10.65
CA TYR A 199 18.41 -12.64 -11.01
C TYR A 199 18.86 -11.18 -11.09
N HIS A 200 18.46 -10.50 -12.16
CA HIS A 200 18.78 -9.10 -12.38
C HIS A 200 17.50 -8.27 -12.55
N GLY A 201 17.57 -6.99 -12.18
CA GLY A 201 16.50 -6.04 -12.47
C GLY A 201 16.22 -5.97 -13.98
N ARG A 202 14.96 -5.86 -14.37
CA ARG A 202 14.58 -5.73 -15.78
C ARG A 202 14.92 -4.38 -16.39
N GLY A 203 14.92 -3.34 -15.56
CA GLY A 203 15.16 -1.97 -15.98
C GLY A 203 14.18 -0.98 -15.37
N VAL A 204 13.45 -0.21 -16.18
CA VAL A 204 12.49 0.79 -15.72
C VAL A 204 11.10 0.17 -15.53
N VAL A 205 10.57 0.26 -14.33
CA VAL A 205 9.22 -0.23 -13.98
C VAL A 205 8.28 0.96 -13.76
N PHE A 206 7.14 0.93 -14.43
CA PHE A 206 6.08 1.91 -14.23
C PHE A 206 5.03 1.38 -13.27
N CYS A 207 4.90 2.00 -12.10
CA CYS A 207 3.94 1.64 -11.05
C CYS A 207 2.76 2.60 -11.08
N ILE A 208 1.55 2.08 -11.24
CA ILE A 208 0.29 2.84 -11.28
C ILE A 208 -0.61 2.34 -10.16
N SER A 209 -0.89 3.17 -9.18
CA SER A 209 -1.66 2.79 -8.01
C SER A 209 -3.03 3.50 -7.93
N PRO A 210 -4.01 2.86 -7.26
CA PRO A 210 -5.35 3.40 -7.09
C PRO A 210 -5.43 4.36 -5.92
N TRP A 211 -6.59 5.01 -5.77
CA TRP A 211 -6.87 5.95 -4.68
C TRP A 211 -7.38 5.26 -3.39
N ASN A 212 -7.98 4.08 -3.50
CA ASN A 212 -8.65 3.41 -2.39
C ASN A 212 -7.69 2.70 -1.40
N PHE A 213 -6.45 2.45 -1.82
CA PHE A 213 -5.31 2.07 -0.97
C PHE A 213 -4.14 2.98 -1.28
N PRO A 214 -4.18 4.25 -0.81
CA PRO A 214 -3.27 5.30 -1.23
C PRO A 214 -1.82 5.07 -0.79
N LEU A 215 -1.63 4.34 0.29
CA LEU A 215 -0.32 4.03 0.87
C LEU A 215 0.09 2.58 0.61
N ALA A 216 -0.73 1.61 1.01
CA ALA A 216 -0.31 0.21 1.01
C ALA A 216 -0.04 -0.33 -0.40
N ILE A 217 -0.97 -0.17 -1.34
CA ILE A 217 -0.76 -0.64 -2.72
C ILE A 217 0.33 0.17 -3.42
N PHE A 218 0.37 1.49 -3.22
CA PHE A 218 1.43 2.34 -3.75
C PHE A 218 2.81 1.89 -3.26
N CYS A 219 2.96 1.69 -1.95
CA CYS A 219 4.17 1.18 -1.32
C CYS A 219 4.54 -0.22 -1.84
N GLY A 220 3.58 -1.15 -1.90
CA GLY A 220 3.84 -2.55 -2.28
C GLY A 220 4.40 -2.69 -3.69
N GLN A 221 3.86 -1.99 -4.67
CA GLN A 221 4.37 -1.97 -6.04
C GLN A 221 5.81 -1.43 -6.10
N ILE A 222 6.06 -0.30 -5.45
CA ILE A 222 7.37 0.36 -5.43
C ILE A 222 8.41 -0.50 -4.72
N ALA A 223 8.09 -1.02 -3.54
CA ALA A 223 8.99 -1.85 -2.75
C ALA A 223 9.43 -3.10 -3.50
N ALA A 224 8.48 -3.82 -4.11
CA ALA A 224 8.76 -5.00 -4.91
C ALA A 224 9.68 -4.69 -6.11
N ALA A 225 9.39 -3.60 -6.83
CA ALA A 225 10.19 -3.21 -8.00
C ALA A 225 11.62 -2.76 -7.60
N LEU A 226 11.74 -1.91 -6.57
CA LEU A 226 13.04 -1.38 -6.12
C LEU A 226 13.96 -2.48 -5.60
N VAL A 227 13.46 -3.35 -4.71
CA VAL A 227 14.31 -4.38 -4.12
C VAL A 227 14.76 -5.44 -5.14
N ALA A 228 13.96 -5.66 -6.19
CA ALA A 228 14.35 -6.52 -7.31
C ALA A 228 15.37 -5.87 -8.27
N GLY A 229 15.86 -4.65 -7.97
CA GLY A 229 16.91 -3.97 -8.72
C GLY A 229 16.40 -3.16 -9.92
N ASN A 230 15.12 -2.80 -9.93
CA ASN A 230 14.53 -1.95 -10.97
C ASN A 230 14.48 -0.48 -10.54
N THR A 231 14.61 0.43 -11.49
CA THR A 231 14.23 1.83 -11.28
C THR A 231 12.72 1.99 -11.43
N VAL A 232 12.14 2.96 -10.73
CA VAL A 232 10.70 3.13 -10.62
C VAL A 232 10.23 4.51 -11.04
N LEU A 233 9.26 4.53 -11.92
CA LEU A 233 8.40 5.66 -12.18
C LEU A 233 7.05 5.40 -11.51
N ALA A 234 6.69 6.16 -10.49
CA ALA A 234 5.46 5.94 -9.75
C ALA A 234 4.42 7.01 -10.05
N LYS A 235 3.25 6.56 -10.48
CA LYS A 235 2.08 7.40 -10.72
C LYS A 235 0.99 7.06 -9.71
N PRO A 236 0.82 7.86 -8.65
CA PRO A 236 -0.33 7.72 -7.76
C PRO A 236 -1.62 8.14 -8.44
N SER A 237 -2.74 7.80 -7.84
CA SER A 237 -4.01 8.43 -8.20
C SER A 237 -3.97 9.93 -7.94
N SER A 238 -4.62 10.73 -8.78
CA SER A 238 -4.72 12.18 -8.61
C SER A 238 -5.44 12.61 -7.32
N GLN A 239 -6.22 11.71 -6.72
CA GLN A 239 -6.92 11.94 -5.47
C GLN A 239 -6.02 11.80 -4.23
N THR A 240 -4.86 11.14 -4.33
CA THR A 240 -4.05 10.73 -3.17
C THR A 240 -2.55 11.00 -3.36
N VAL A 241 -2.24 12.17 -3.92
CA VAL A 241 -0.86 12.57 -4.25
C VAL A 241 -0.06 12.96 -3.01
N LEU A 242 -0.71 13.55 -1.99
CA LEU A 242 -0.02 14.00 -0.78
C LEU A 242 0.54 12.80 0.00
N THR A 243 -0.28 11.78 0.21
CA THR A 243 0.14 10.51 0.86
C THR A 243 1.30 9.88 0.10
N ALA A 244 1.19 9.78 -1.24
CA ALA A 244 2.23 9.21 -2.09
C ALA A 244 3.55 9.98 -2.00
N THR A 245 3.49 11.32 -2.01
CA THR A 245 4.69 12.17 -1.92
C THR A 245 5.39 11.97 -0.58
N LYS A 246 4.63 11.99 0.53
CA LYS A 246 5.20 11.77 1.87
C LYS A 246 5.84 10.40 2.01
N PHE A 247 5.30 9.37 1.37
CA PHE A 247 5.94 8.06 1.34
C PHE A 247 7.25 8.06 0.53
N VAL A 248 7.30 8.71 -0.63
CA VAL A 248 8.53 8.80 -1.44
C VAL A 248 9.62 9.60 -0.73
N GLU A 249 9.27 10.64 0.02
CA GLU A 249 10.21 11.35 0.88
C GLU A 249 10.91 10.39 1.88
N LEU A 250 10.17 9.44 2.48
CA LEU A 250 10.78 8.44 3.38
C LEU A 250 11.74 7.49 2.66
N LEU A 251 11.47 7.16 1.38
CA LEU A 251 12.40 6.37 0.57
C LEU A 251 13.73 7.11 0.38
N TYR A 252 13.67 8.41 0.08
CA TYR A 252 14.88 9.24 -0.07
C TYR A 252 15.64 9.40 1.25
N ASP A 253 14.92 9.56 2.36
CA ASP A 253 15.50 9.65 3.71
C ASP A 253 16.14 8.34 4.17
N ALA A 254 15.80 7.22 3.55
CA ALA A 254 16.42 5.92 3.76
C ALA A 254 17.53 5.59 2.73
N GLY A 255 17.91 6.56 1.90
CA GLY A 255 19.02 6.44 0.97
C GLY A 255 18.67 5.92 -0.43
N VAL A 256 17.40 5.74 -0.78
CA VAL A 256 17.03 5.43 -2.17
C VAL A 256 17.34 6.65 -3.06
N PRO A 257 18.15 6.50 -4.12
CA PRO A 257 18.52 7.63 -4.97
C PRO A 257 17.34 8.23 -5.72
N GLN A 258 17.29 9.55 -5.84
CA GLN A 258 16.18 10.26 -6.50
C GLN A 258 16.00 9.92 -7.97
N ASN A 259 17.07 9.56 -8.68
CA ASN A 259 17.00 9.11 -10.06
C ASN A 259 16.51 7.65 -10.20
N VAL A 260 16.60 6.84 -9.14
CA VAL A 260 16.11 5.47 -9.09
C VAL A 260 14.60 5.40 -8.85
N MET A 261 14.09 6.26 -7.96
CA MET A 261 12.69 6.36 -7.63
C MET A 261 12.16 7.76 -7.97
N GLN A 262 11.20 7.87 -8.87
CA GLN A 262 10.64 9.16 -9.26
C GLN A 262 9.11 9.15 -9.19
N LEU A 263 8.56 10.22 -8.61
CA LEU A 263 7.13 10.44 -8.48
C LEU A 263 6.64 11.38 -9.59
N ILE A 264 5.72 10.88 -10.42
CA ILE A 264 5.17 11.60 -11.57
C ILE A 264 3.65 11.77 -11.42
N PRO A 265 3.17 12.66 -10.53
CA PRO A 265 1.76 12.92 -10.36
C PRO A 265 1.20 13.58 -11.61
N GLY A 266 0.13 13.03 -12.17
CA GLY A 266 -0.45 13.56 -13.38
C GLY A 266 -1.63 12.80 -13.91
N SER A 267 -2.24 13.35 -14.95
CA SER A 267 -3.38 12.72 -15.62
C SER A 267 -2.97 11.43 -16.33
N THR A 268 -3.95 10.57 -16.59
CA THR A 268 -3.73 9.34 -17.35
C THR A 268 -3.25 9.65 -18.77
N ASP A 269 -3.76 10.71 -19.39
CA ASP A 269 -3.48 11.07 -20.78
C ASP A 269 -2.04 11.58 -20.94
N VAL A 270 -1.51 12.32 -19.98
CA VAL A 270 -0.15 12.88 -20.06
C VAL A 270 0.87 11.91 -19.47
N ALA A 271 0.78 11.59 -18.19
CA ALA A 271 1.75 10.73 -17.52
C ALA A 271 1.58 9.25 -17.92
N GLY A 272 0.33 8.73 -17.86
CA GLY A 272 0.06 7.32 -18.10
C GLY A 272 0.37 6.88 -19.54
N GLU A 273 -0.18 7.59 -20.52
CA GLU A 273 -0.02 7.19 -21.92
C GLU A 273 1.40 7.35 -22.46
N LYS A 274 2.11 8.39 -22.07
CA LYS A 274 3.48 8.63 -22.52
C LYS A 274 4.45 7.59 -21.97
N VAL A 275 4.34 7.27 -20.67
CA VAL A 275 5.21 6.27 -20.05
C VAL A 275 4.95 4.88 -20.63
N VAL A 276 3.67 4.48 -20.81
CA VAL A 276 3.32 3.18 -21.39
C VAL A 276 3.81 3.05 -22.85
N ALA A 277 3.82 4.15 -23.62
CA ALA A 277 4.24 4.16 -25.01
C ALA A 277 5.78 4.13 -25.17
N ASP A 278 6.54 4.54 -24.16
CA ASP A 278 7.99 4.64 -24.27
C ASP A 278 8.66 3.26 -24.22
N THR A 279 9.49 2.97 -25.22
CA THR A 279 10.15 1.66 -25.36
C THR A 279 11.24 1.39 -24.31
N ARG A 280 11.65 2.38 -23.54
CA ARG A 280 12.60 2.26 -22.43
C ARG A 280 11.98 1.76 -21.13
N VAL A 281 10.64 1.66 -21.08
CA VAL A 281 9.92 1.10 -19.94
C VAL A 281 9.82 -0.41 -20.09
N ASP A 282 10.37 -1.15 -19.15
CA ASP A 282 10.62 -2.59 -19.23
C ASP A 282 9.58 -3.45 -18.51
N ALA A 283 8.73 -2.85 -17.65
CA ALA A 283 7.59 -3.48 -17.02
C ALA A 283 6.54 -2.45 -16.58
N VAL A 284 5.28 -2.87 -16.49
CA VAL A 284 4.19 -2.06 -15.95
C VAL A 284 3.48 -2.83 -14.84
N MET A 285 3.27 -2.18 -13.70
CA MET A 285 2.47 -2.68 -12.58
C MET A 285 1.27 -1.75 -12.40
N LEU A 286 0.07 -2.29 -12.50
CA LEU A 286 -1.18 -1.54 -12.36
C LEU A 286 -2.06 -2.17 -11.30
N THR A 287 -2.58 -1.35 -10.40
CA THR A 287 -3.80 -1.68 -9.66
C THR A 287 -4.86 -0.63 -10.00
N GLY A 288 -6.00 -1.09 -10.53
CA GLY A 288 -7.02 -0.17 -11.01
C GLY A 288 -8.20 -0.84 -11.71
N SER A 289 -8.82 -0.15 -12.68
CA SER A 289 -9.98 -0.69 -13.40
C SER A 289 -9.59 -1.69 -14.51
N ASN A 290 -10.47 -2.65 -14.77
CA ASN A 290 -10.34 -3.57 -15.92
C ASN A 290 -10.18 -2.82 -17.25
N ALA A 291 -10.88 -1.69 -17.41
CA ALA A 291 -10.80 -0.88 -18.63
C ALA A 291 -9.38 -0.28 -18.80
N THR A 292 -8.80 0.25 -17.73
CA THR A 292 -7.43 0.78 -17.73
C THR A 292 -6.41 -0.32 -18.01
N ALA A 293 -6.53 -1.47 -17.35
CA ALA A 293 -5.65 -2.62 -17.57
C ALA A 293 -5.67 -3.08 -19.04
N LYS A 294 -6.86 -3.19 -19.62
CA LYS A 294 -7.05 -3.55 -21.03
C LYS A 294 -6.43 -2.53 -21.99
N ALA A 295 -6.62 -1.24 -21.72
CA ALA A 295 -6.05 -0.17 -22.53
C ALA A 295 -4.51 -0.21 -22.50
N ILE A 296 -3.92 -0.38 -21.33
CA ILE A 296 -2.46 -0.53 -21.17
C ILE A 296 -1.97 -1.78 -21.90
N TYR A 297 -2.63 -2.92 -21.71
CA TYR A 297 -2.27 -4.17 -22.37
C TYR A 297 -2.24 -4.02 -23.90
N MET A 298 -3.28 -3.43 -24.48
CA MET A 298 -3.34 -3.19 -25.93
C MET A 298 -2.21 -2.26 -26.41
N LYS A 299 -1.90 -1.21 -25.63
CA LYS A 299 -0.82 -0.28 -25.96
C LYS A 299 0.55 -0.94 -25.89
N LEU A 300 0.82 -1.74 -24.87
CA LEU A 300 2.05 -2.52 -24.75
C LEU A 300 2.20 -3.55 -25.88
N ALA A 301 1.11 -4.25 -26.24
CA ALA A 301 1.12 -5.23 -27.32
C ALA A 301 1.37 -4.60 -28.72
N ALA A 302 1.03 -3.32 -28.91
CA ALA A 302 1.27 -2.58 -30.16
C ALA A 302 2.66 -1.93 -30.26
N ARG A 303 3.48 -1.99 -29.18
CA ARG A 303 4.84 -1.43 -29.19
C ARG A 303 5.79 -2.29 -30.01
N ASP A 304 6.72 -1.64 -30.67
CA ASP A 304 7.89 -2.31 -31.22
C ASP A 304 8.88 -2.71 -30.10
N GLY A 305 9.68 -3.74 -30.33
CA GLY A 305 10.73 -4.17 -29.42
C GLY A 305 10.38 -5.38 -28.56
N ALA A 306 10.91 -5.44 -27.35
CA ALA A 306 10.72 -6.56 -26.44
C ALA A 306 9.29 -6.63 -25.88
N ILE A 307 8.82 -7.86 -25.60
CA ILE A 307 7.55 -8.07 -24.89
C ILE A 307 7.70 -7.61 -23.45
N VAL A 308 6.87 -6.64 -23.05
CA VAL A 308 6.87 -6.03 -21.73
C VAL A 308 5.81 -6.69 -20.86
N PRO A 309 6.19 -7.20 -19.66
CA PRO A 309 5.22 -7.76 -18.74
C PRO A 309 4.30 -6.68 -18.17
N LEU A 310 3.02 -7.01 -18.07
CA LEU A 310 2.01 -6.25 -17.35
C LEU A 310 1.54 -7.08 -16.15
N ILE A 311 1.75 -6.55 -14.93
CA ILE A 311 1.13 -7.06 -13.71
C ILE A 311 -0.08 -6.18 -13.47
N ALA A 312 -1.29 -6.75 -13.57
CA ALA A 312 -2.53 -6.01 -13.49
C ALA A 312 -3.44 -6.61 -12.42
N GLU A 313 -3.60 -5.88 -11.32
CA GLU A 313 -4.56 -6.14 -10.26
C GLU A 313 -5.80 -5.30 -10.51
N THR A 314 -6.96 -5.94 -10.65
CA THR A 314 -8.20 -5.27 -11.03
C THR A 314 -9.37 -5.67 -10.14
N GLY A 315 -10.55 -5.09 -10.38
CA GLY A 315 -11.76 -5.40 -9.62
C GLY A 315 -12.28 -6.80 -9.88
N GLY A 316 -13.09 -7.29 -8.95
CA GLY A 316 -13.72 -8.60 -8.98
C GLY A 316 -15.20 -8.56 -8.56
N MET A 317 -15.91 -9.67 -8.79
CA MET A 317 -17.23 -9.95 -8.29
C MET A 317 -17.11 -10.98 -7.14
N ASN A 318 -16.65 -10.49 -5.98
CA ASN A 318 -16.38 -11.36 -4.82
C ASN A 318 -17.67 -11.92 -4.24
N THR A 319 -17.65 -13.20 -3.91
CA THR A 319 -18.84 -13.92 -3.47
C THR A 319 -18.62 -14.59 -2.12
N MET A 320 -19.69 -14.66 -1.33
CA MET A 320 -19.77 -15.48 -0.11
C MET A 320 -20.86 -16.53 -0.31
N ILE A 321 -20.60 -17.76 0.11
CA ILE A 321 -21.57 -18.86 0.11
C ILE A 321 -21.86 -19.23 1.55
N VAL A 322 -23.15 -19.18 1.92
CA VAL A 322 -23.63 -19.45 3.27
C VAL A 322 -24.40 -20.75 3.26
N ASP A 323 -23.85 -21.77 3.92
CA ASP A 323 -24.46 -23.09 4.14
C ASP A 323 -25.35 -23.07 5.38
N SER A 324 -26.33 -23.95 5.45
CA SER A 324 -27.27 -24.04 6.57
C SER A 324 -26.64 -24.39 7.93
N THR A 325 -25.38 -24.85 7.93
CA THR A 325 -24.62 -25.14 9.16
C THR A 325 -23.90 -23.94 9.71
N ALA A 326 -23.82 -22.82 8.96
CA ALA A 326 -23.17 -21.62 9.39
C ALA A 326 -23.91 -20.91 10.53
N LEU A 327 -23.17 -20.32 11.48
CA LEU A 327 -23.74 -19.50 12.55
C LEU A 327 -24.20 -18.16 11.97
N THR A 328 -25.51 -17.91 11.95
CA THR A 328 -26.12 -16.74 11.30
C THR A 328 -25.53 -15.41 11.83
N GLU A 329 -25.31 -15.33 13.14
CA GLU A 329 -24.74 -14.15 13.81
C GLU A 329 -23.34 -13.82 13.29
N GLN A 330 -22.50 -14.85 13.10
CA GLN A 330 -21.15 -14.69 12.53
C GLN A 330 -21.23 -14.30 11.05
N VAL A 331 -22.12 -14.95 10.30
CA VAL A 331 -22.34 -14.65 8.86
C VAL A 331 -22.71 -13.19 8.66
N VAL A 332 -23.62 -12.65 9.48
CA VAL A 332 -24.06 -11.25 9.38
C VAL A 332 -22.89 -10.30 9.66
N GLN A 333 -22.08 -10.58 10.69
CA GLN A 333 -20.89 -9.78 10.99
C GLN A 333 -19.89 -9.84 9.82
N ASP A 334 -19.59 -11.04 9.32
CA ASP A 334 -18.65 -11.22 8.20
C ASP A 334 -19.13 -10.54 6.91
N ILE A 335 -20.45 -10.51 6.65
CA ILE A 335 -21.03 -9.78 5.51
C ILE A 335 -20.84 -8.28 5.70
N VAL A 336 -21.16 -7.74 6.87
CA VAL A 336 -21.03 -6.28 7.16
C VAL A 336 -19.58 -5.87 7.01
N ASP A 337 -18.64 -6.55 7.64
CA ASP A 337 -17.22 -6.24 7.58
C ASP A 337 -16.68 -6.35 6.14
N SER A 338 -17.05 -7.41 5.42
CA SER A 338 -16.55 -7.62 4.07
C SER A 338 -17.17 -6.70 3.03
N ALA A 339 -18.44 -6.33 3.16
CA ALA A 339 -19.13 -5.51 2.16
C ALA A 339 -18.97 -4.00 2.40
N PHE A 340 -18.93 -3.56 3.66
CA PHE A 340 -19.07 -2.13 4.00
C PHE A 340 -17.81 -1.49 4.58
N GLN A 341 -16.86 -2.23 5.12
CA GLN A 341 -15.59 -1.66 5.56
C GLN A 341 -14.95 -0.83 4.44
N SER A 342 -14.38 0.35 4.78
CA SER A 342 -13.86 1.33 3.82
C SER A 342 -14.93 1.78 2.79
N ALA A 343 -16.20 1.90 3.22
CA ALA A 343 -17.37 2.17 2.38
C ALA A 343 -17.52 1.20 1.18
N GLY A 344 -17.06 -0.05 1.34
CA GLY A 344 -17.04 -1.05 0.27
C GLY A 344 -16.09 -0.76 -0.89
N GLN A 345 -15.18 0.19 -0.73
CA GLN A 345 -14.27 0.67 -1.77
C GLN A 345 -13.00 -0.18 -1.85
N ARG A 346 -13.14 -1.51 -1.83
CA ARG A 346 -12.05 -2.47 -1.91
C ARG A 346 -12.26 -3.42 -3.09
N CYS A 347 -11.18 -3.81 -3.76
CA CYS A 347 -11.21 -4.87 -4.79
C CYS A 347 -11.71 -6.20 -4.23
N SER A 348 -11.45 -6.46 -2.94
CA SER A 348 -11.86 -7.65 -2.19
C SER A 348 -13.21 -7.54 -1.50
N ALA A 349 -13.93 -6.40 -1.56
CA ALA A 349 -15.21 -6.24 -0.90
C ALA A 349 -16.26 -7.23 -1.44
N LEU A 350 -17.03 -7.80 -0.53
CA LEU A 350 -18.13 -8.71 -0.87
C LEU A 350 -19.17 -8.01 -1.76
N ARG A 351 -19.56 -8.66 -2.86
CA ARG A 351 -20.53 -8.12 -3.83
C ARG A 351 -21.79 -8.96 -3.95
N VAL A 352 -21.66 -10.26 -3.76
CA VAL A 352 -22.78 -11.21 -3.90
C VAL A 352 -22.74 -12.23 -2.77
N VAL A 353 -23.87 -12.45 -2.12
CA VAL A 353 -24.03 -13.51 -1.12
C VAL A 353 -25.01 -14.56 -1.65
N PHE A 354 -24.59 -15.82 -1.68
CA PHE A 354 -25.45 -16.95 -1.95
C PHE A 354 -25.81 -17.62 -0.61
N ILE A 355 -27.07 -17.59 -0.23
CA ILE A 355 -27.54 -18.12 1.05
C ILE A 355 -28.44 -19.32 0.77
N GLN A 356 -28.16 -20.42 1.45
CA GLN A 356 -29.03 -21.59 1.37
C GLN A 356 -30.45 -21.27 1.89
N ASP A 357 -31.46 -21.76 1.21
CA ASP A 357 -32.87 -21.35 1.37
C ASP A 357 -33.37 -21.45 2.81
N GLU A 358 -33.00 -22.55 3.50
CA GLU A 358 -33.44 -22.83 4.87
C GLU A 358 -33.03 -21.77 5.91
N VAL A 359 -31.98 -21.02 5.64
CA VAL A 359 -31.45 -19.98 6.56
C VAL A 359 -31.54 -18.56 5.99
N ALA A 360 -32.04 -18.41 4.76
CA ALA A 360 -32.05 -17.17 4.03
C ALA A 360 -32.85 -16.07 4.74
N ASP A 361 -34.11 -16.33 5.10
CA ASP A 361 -34.99 -15.32 5.71
C ASP A 361 -34.47 -14.82 7.04
N LYS A 362 -33.92 -15.70 7.88
CA LYS A 362 -33.32 -15.34 9.16
C LYS A 362 -32.10 -14.47 8.93
N THR A 363 -31.22 -14.86 8.02
CA THR A 363 -29.98 -14.14 7.73
C THR A 363 -30.27 -12.75 7.15
N ILE A 364 -31.21 -12.63 6.21
CA ILE A 364 -31.61 -11.35 5.62
C ILE A 364 -32.20 -10.42 6.68
N THR A 365 -33.08 -10.93 7.55
CA THR A 365 -33.68 -10.13 8.62
C THR A 365 -32.62 -9.56 9.59
N MET A 366 -31.66 -10.42 9.99
CA MET A 366 -30.58 -10.00 10.87
C MET A 366 -29.63 -9.02 10.18
N LEU A 367 -29.31 -9.26 8.91
CA LEU A 367 -28.45 -8.37 8.13
C LEU A 367 -29.09 -6.97 7.97
N GLN A 368 -30.38 -6.91 7.68
CA GLN A 368 -31.11 -5.64 7.63
C GLN A 368 -31.04 -4.89 8.95
N GLY A 369 -31.19 -5.57 10.08
CA GLY A 369 -31.03 -4.98 11.41
C GLY A 369 -29.62 -4.45 11.64
N ALA A 370 -28.59 -5.22 11.34
CA ALA A 370 -27.20 -4.79 11.47
C ALA A 370 -26.87 -3.58 10.59
N MET A 371 -27.35 -3.55 9.35
CA MET A 371 -27.14 -2.43 8.43
C MET A 371 -27.81 -1.12 8.91
N MET A 372 -28.93 -1.21 9.65
CA MET A 372 -29.60 -0.04 10.20
C MET A 372 -28.85 0.60 11.36
N GLU A 373 -27.97 -0.15 12.03
CA GLU A 373 -27.15 0.34 13.13
C GLU A 373 -25.86 1.07 12.64
N LEU A 374 -25.49 0.90 11.36
CA LEU A 374 -24.29 1.54 10.80
C LEU A 374 -24.44 3.05 10.73
N VAL A 375 -23.45 3.77 11.23
CA VAL A 375 -23.38 5.24 11.22
C VAL A 375 -22.57 5.71 10.01
N VAL A 376 -23.24 6.30 9.04
CA VAL A 376 -22.59 6.94 7.89
C VAL A 376 -22.33 8.40 8.21
N GLY A 377 -21.05 8.83 8.16
CA GLY A 377 -20.68 10.18 8.58
C GLY A 377 -19.27 10.59 8.17
N ASP A 378 -18.72 11.58 8.87
CA ASP A 378 -17.35 12.03 8.70
C ASP A 378 -16.37 10.93 9.14
N PRO A 379 -15.46 10.45 8.28
CA PRO A 379 -14.50 9.40 8.61
C PRO A 379 -13.47 9.81 9.69
N ALA A 380 -13.32 11.11 9.95
CA ALA A 380 -12.50 11.61 11.05
C ALA A 380 -13.11 11.37 12.43
N LEU A 381 -14.41 11.05 12.50
CA LEU A 381 -15.12 10.76 13.75
C LEU A 381 -15.08 9.26 14.05
N LEU A 382 -14.68 8.90 15.27
CA LEU A 382 -14.57 7.50 15.71
C LEU A 382 -15.90 6.71 15.71
N GLN A 383 -17.02 7.40 15.69
CA GLN A 383 -18.36 6.81 15.66
C GLN A 383 -18.86 6.49 14.25
N THR A 384 -18.11 6.82 13.21
CA THR A 384 -18.43 6.53 11.82
C THR A 384 -17.95 5.11 11.50
N ASP A 385 -18.86 4.30 10.87
CA ASP A 385 -18.62 2.90 10.48
C ASP A 385 -18.24 2.74 9.00
#